data_3a5f4d71ea48678c0e942a9bef12d8e8
#
_entry.id   3a5f4d71ea48678c0e942a9bef12d8e8
#
_cell.length_a   1.000
_cell.length_b   1.000
_cell.length_c   1.000
_cell.angle_alpha   90.00
_cell.angle_beta   90.00
_cell.angle_gamma   90.00
#
_symmetry.space_group_name_H-M   'P 1'
#
loop_
_entity.id
_entity.type
_entity.pdbx_description
1 polymer ?
#
loop_
_entity_poly.entity_id
_entity_poly.type
_entity_poly.pdbx_seq_one_letter_code
_entity_poly.pdbx_strand_id
1 'polypeptide(L)'
;LTLSRNKKSVAIDLKKPEGVDLVLRLAPRFDVFGENFRAGTAARLGIGYEAVRATHPAVVYLSISGFGQDPASPYRDMGAYAAIVEGMSGIYEYKRAPGRPPAANPVGALGDISSALFGAVGVLAALRHRDHTGVGQHIDVAMLDATVAMTDIVANFQSLGVEREWGSGIGIVETFAASNGHFVLQCVREHHFATLCTEIGYPELADDERFATRAGWQDHLDDVLRPAIESWASDRSLAEVVGILSGAGMACGPSQTSAQVVADPHLAVRNMLIETLPSDDGNPV
;
A
#
# COMPACT_ATOMS: atom_id res chain seq x y z
N LEU A 1 -8.95 14.49 -8.80
CA LEU A 1 -9.45 15.62 -8.00
C LEU A 1 -9.19 15.43 -6.51
N THR A 2 -9.25 14.21 -5.98
CA THR A 2 -8.92 13.89 -4.58
C THR A 2 -7.53 14.41 -4.17
N LEU A 3 -6.55 14.31 -5.06
CA LEU A 3 -5.17 14.76 -4.83
C LEU A 3 -5.02 16.29 -4.80
N SER A 4 -5.97 17.04 -5.33
CA SER A 4 -5.92 18.51 -5.38
C SER A 4 -6.74 19.19 -4.29
N ARG A 5 -7.41 18.42 -3.43
CA ARG A 5 -8.25 18.95 -2.34
C ARG A 5 -7.44 19.88 -1.41
N ASN A 6 -8.02 21.03 -1.08
CA ASN A 6 -7.44 22.08 -0.22
C ASN A 6 -6.09 22.64 -0.73
N LYS A 7 -5.81 22.56 -2.03
CA LYS A 7 -4.59 23.08 -2.63
C LYS A 7 -4.89 24.28 -3.51
N LYS A 8 -4.03 25.28 -3.44
CA LYS A 8 -4.00 26.39 -4.40
C LYS A 8 -2.92 26.08 -5.43
N SER A 9 -3.18 26.43 -6.69
CA SER A 9 -2.22 26.24 -7.79
C SER A 9 -1.60 27.59 -8.17
N VAL A 10 -0.29 27.55 -8.45
CA VAL A 10 0.45 28.66 -9.04
C VAL A 10 1.42 28.13 -10.09
N ALA A 11 1.50 28.79 -11.23
CA ALA A 11 2.44 28.41 -12.28
C ALA A 11 3.68 29.32 -12.21
N ILE A 12 4.87 28.72 -12.05
CA ILE A 12 6.16 29.44 -11.96
C ILE A 12 7.15 28.73 -12.89
N ASP A 13 7.82 29.50 -13.75
CA ASP A 13 8.87 28.98 -14.63
C ASP A 13 10.22 28.93 -13.86
N LEU A 14 10.56 27.77 -13.35
CA LEU A 14 11.81 27.52 -12.61
C LEU A 14 13.07 27.52 -13.50
N LYS A 15 12.94 27.63 -14.81
CA LYS A 15 14.09 27.84 -15.72
C LYS A 15 14.54 29.29 -15.77
N LYS A 16 13.73 30.20 -15.25
CA LYS A 16 14.03 31.63 -15.17
C LYS A 16 14.50 32.00 -13.77
N PRO A 17 15.56 32.82 -13.66
CA PRO A 17 16.06 33.29 -12.36
C PRO A 17 14.99 33.98 -11.51
N GLU A 18 14.08 34.72 -12.14
CA GLU A 18 12.98 35.42 -11.47
C GLU A 18 11.98 34.44 -10.85
N GLY A 19 11.75 33.28 -11.52
CA GLY A 19 10.89 32.23 -10.99
C GLY A 19 11.51 31.58 -9.75
N VAL A 20 12.81 31.29 -9.78
CA VAL A 20 13.56 30.75 -8.65
C VAL A 20 13.54 31.75 -7.47
N ASP A 21 13.86 33.02 -7.73
CA ASP A 21 13.81 34.08 -6.72
C ASP A 21 12.41 34.19 -6.09
N LEU A 22 11.35 34.13 -6.89
CA LEU A 22 9.99 34.13 -6.37
C LEU A 22 9.73 32.96 -5.41
N VAL A 23 10.14 31.74 -5.77
CA VAL A 23 9.98 30.58 -4.89
C VAL A 23 10.75 30.74 -3.60
N LEU A 24 12.02 31.19 -3.65
CA LEU A 24 12.83 31.39 -2.46
C LEU A 24 12.26 32.50 -1.55
N ARG A 25 11.65 33.55 -2.11
CA ARG A 25 10.96 34.61 -1.32
C ARG A 25 9.64 34.11 -0.72
N LEU A 26 8.99 33.14 -1.34
CA LEU A 26 7.77 32.55 -0.82
C LEU A 26 8.05 31.51 0.29
N ALA A 27 9.15 30.78 0.20
CA ALA A 27 9.51 29.68 1.12
C ALA A 27 9.37 30.05 2.61
N PRO A 28 9.83 31.24 3.10
CA PRO A 28 9.69 31.61 4.49
C PRO A 28 8.25 31.82 5.00
N ARG A 29 7.27 31.77 4.11
CA ARG A 29 5.85 31.88 4.45
C ARG A 29 5.18 30.54 4.72
N PHE A 30 5.90 29.45 4.58
CA PHE A 30 5.40 28.10 4.73
C PHE A 30 6.29 27.31 5.68
N ASP A 31 5.68 26.44 6.45
CA ASP A 31 6.39 25.57 7.40
C ASP A 31 7.15 24.44 6.72
N VAL A 32 6.60 23.96 5.61
CA VAL A 32 7.10 22.79 4.88
C VAL A 32 7.29 23.14 3.41
N PHE A 33 8.43 22.77 2.87
CA PHE A 33 8.72 22.78 1.44
C PHE A 33 8.84 21.34 0.94
N GLY A 34 8.03 20.93 -0.03
CA GLY A 34 8.05 19.56 -0.55
C GLY A 34 8.28 19.52 -2.05
N GLU A 35 9.07 18.56 -2.51
CA GLU A 35 9.29 18.29 -3.93
C GLU A 35 9.36 16.77 -4.20
N ASN A 36 9.05 16.37 -5.45
CA ASN A 36 9.16 14.99 -5.90
C ASN A 36 9.84 14.88 -7.27
N PHE A 37 10.87 15.67 -7.48
CA PHE A 37 11.71 15.58 -8.68
C PHE A 37 12.66 14.37 -8.60
N ARG A 38 13.29 14.04 -9.72
CA ARG A 38 14.45 13.15 -9.71
C ARG A 38 15.55 13.74 -8.85
N ALA A 39 16.34 12.87 -8.20
CA ALA A 39 17.45 13.27 -7.33
C ALA A 39 18.33 14.36 -7.96
N GLY A 40 18.67 15.36 -7.17
CA GLY A 40 19.50 16.51 -7.56
C GLY A 40 18.82 17.53 -8.49
N THR A 41 17.59 17.29 -8.98
CA THR A 41 16.92 18.22 -9.89
C THR A 41 16.53 19.52 -9.20
N ALA A 42 15.97 19.46 -7.99
CA ALA A 42 15.66 20.65 -7.20
C ALA A 42 16.91 21.52 -6.96
N ALA A 43 18.03 20.90 -6.64
CA ALA A 43 19.30 21.60 -6.47
C ALA A 43 19.77 22.29 -7.78
N ARG A 44 19.69 21.60 -8.93
CA ARG A 44 20.04 22.22 -10.24
C ARG A 44 19.10 23.37 -10.62
N LEU A 45 17.85 23.32 -10.19
CA LEU A 45 16.89 24.40 -10.38
C LEU A 45 17.05 25.55 -9.39
N GLY A 46 17.96 25.45 -8.40
CA GLY A 46 18.20 26.50 -7.42
C GLY A 46 17.19 26.54 -6.25
N ILE A 47 16.36 25.50 -6.10
CA ILE A 47 15.33 25.38 -5.06
C ILE A 47 15.54 24.13 -4.18
N GLY A 48 16.75 23.55 -4.19
CA GLY A 48 17.12 22.44 -3.31
C GLY A 48 17.21 22.86 -1.84
N TYR A 49 17.34 21.87 -0.96
CA TYR A 49 17.34 22.08 0.50
C TYR A 49 18.24 23.21 0.95
N GLU A 50 19.50 23.24 0.51
CA GLU A 50 20.46 24.25 0.95
C GLU A 50 20.07 25.68 0.51
N ALA A 51 19.53 25.83 -0.69
CA ALA A 51 19.06 27.12 -1.19
C ALA A 51 17.85 27.62 -0.40
N VAL A 52 16.89 26.75 -0.13
CA VAL A 52 15.68 27.09 0.65
C VAL A 52 16.05 27.35 2.12
N ARG A 53 16.89 26.52 2.71
CA ARG A 53 17.40 26.69 4.07
C ARG A 53 18.14 28.01 4.28
N ALA A 54 18.90 28.45 3.29
CA ALA A 54 19.61 29.73 3.35
C ALA A 54 18.65 30.93 3.55
N THR A 55 17.43 30.84 3.00
CA THR A 55 16.38 31.87 3.16
C THR A 55 15.44 31.59 4.33
N HIS A 56 15.32 30.33 4.74
CA HIS A 56 14.44 29.87 5.80
C HIS A 56 15.08 28.74 6.64
N PRO A 57 15.96 29.07 7.61
CA PRO A 57 16.69 28.07 8.41
C PRO A 57 15.82 27.08 9.19
N ALA A 58 14.59 27.45 9.49
CA ALA A 58 13.62 26.63 10.20
C ALA A 58 12.73 25.77 9.26
N VAL A 59 13.01 25.76 7.96
CA VAL A 59 12.18 24.99 7.00
C VAL A 59 12.27 23.48 7.26
N VAL A 60 11.14 22.81 7.22
CA VAL A 60 11.09 21.36 7.06
C VAL A 60 11.01 21.08 5.58
N TYR A 61 12.06 20.49 5.01
CA TYR A 61 12.18 20.22 3.59
C TYR A 61 11.96 18.73 3.32
N LEU A 62 11.01 18.38 2.46
CA LEU A 62 10.70 17.00 2.07
C LEU A 62 11.10 16.77 0.62
N SER A 63 11.99 15.83 0.38
CA SER A 63 12.27 15.25 -0.94
C SER A 63 11.66 13.85 -1.02
N ILE A 64 10.88 13.59 -2.06
CA ILE A 64 10.43 12.23 -2.40
C ILE A 64 11.02 11.90 -3.77
N SER A 65 11.78 10.82 -3.87
CA SER A 65 12.35 10.36 -5.14
C SER A 65 12.36 8.83 -5.21
N GLY A 66 12.65 8.25 -6.36
CA GLY A 66 12.67 6.80 -6.52
C GLY A 66 13.63 6.10 -5.57
N PHE A 67 14.84 6.68 -5.40
CA PHE A 67 15.97 5.99 -4.75
C PHE A 67 16.74 6.88 -3.76
N GLY A 68 16.14 7.99 -3.32
CA GLY A 68 16.77 8.93 -2.39
C GLY A 68 17.72 9.93 -3.06
N GLN A 69 18.21 10.87 -2.26
CA GLN A 69 19.14 11.93 -2.70
C GLN A 69 20.62 11.55 -2.54
N ASP A 70 20.91 10.41 -1.90
CA ASP A 70 22.29 9.98 -1.65
C ASP A 70 23.07 9.77 -2.97
N PRO A 71 24.19 10.48 -3.19
CA PRO A 71 25.01 10.30 -4.38
C PRO A 71 25.64 8.91 -4.51
N ALA A 72 25.75 8.14 -3.43
CA ALA A 72 26.27 6.77 -3.44
C ALA A 72 25.26 5.75 -3.98
N SER A 73 23.97 6.08 -4.10
CA SER A 73 22.97 5.16 -4.63
C SER A 73 23.26 4.83 -6.10
N PRO A 74 23.39 3.54 -6.47
CA PRO A 74 23.61 3.13 -7.86
C PRO A 74 22.42 3.43 -8.77
N TYR A 75 21.25 3.71 -8.20
CA TYR A 75 20.00 3.99 -8.90
C TYR A 75 19.63 5.47 -8.94
N ARG A 76 20.46 6.36 -8.37
CA ARG A 76 20.17 7.78 -8.19
C ARG A 76 19.64 8.48 -9.45
N ASP A 77 20.23 8.18 -10.60
CA ASP A 77 19.87 8.78 -11.88
C ASP A 77 18.77 8.03 -12.65
N MET A 78 18.31 6.89 -12.09
CA MET A 78 17.28 6.09 -12.70
C MET A 78 15.91 6.74 -12.52
N GLY A 79 15.09 6.70 -13.58
CA GLY A 79 13.70 7.12 -13.48
C GLY A 79 12.89 6.09 -12.70
N ALA A 80 12.02 6.57 -11.81
CA ALA A 80 11.15 5.70 -11.02
C ALA A 80 9.70 6.17 -11.10
N TYR A 81 8.83 5.18 -11.15
CA TYR A 81 7.41 5.25 -10.87
C TYR A 81 7.08 4.12 -9.90
N ALA A 82 5.92 4.15 -9.26
CA ALA A 82 5.52 3.15 -8.28
C ALA A 82 5.79 1.71 -8.73
N ALA A 83 5.36 1.31 -9.92
CA ALA A 83 5.55 -0.04 -10.43
C ALA A 83 7.03 -0.49 -10.55
N ILE A 84 7.96 0.45 -10.75
CA ILE A 84 9.39 0.15 -10.83
C ILE A 84 9.92 -0.22 -9.44
N VAL A 85 9.67 0.63 -8.45
CA VAL A 85 10.15 0.38 -7.08
C VAL A 85 9.42 -0.80 -6.44
N GLU A 86 8.16 -1.04 -6.76
CA GLU A 86 7.41 -2.21 -6.35
C GLU A 86 8.04 -3.50 -6.89
N GLY A 87 8.38 -3.55 -8.18
CA GLY A 87 9.09 -4.67 -8.76
C GLY A 87 10.46 -4.91 -8.11
N MET A 88 11.21 -3.83 -7.85
CA MET A 88 12.53 -3.90 -7.21
C MET A 88 12.47 -4.26 -5.71
N SER A 89 11.35 -4.02 -5.04
CA SER A 89 11.16 -4.37 -3.62
C SER A 89 10.90 -5.86 -3.36
N GLY A 90 10.67 -6.66 -4.42
CA GLY A 90 10.35 -8.07 -4.31
C GLY A 90 8.85 -8.39 -4.21
N ILE A 91 7.96 -7.37 -4.13
CA ILE A 91 6.51 -7.58 -3.99
C ILE A 91 5.95 -8.45 -5.13
N TYR A 92 6.41 -8.25 -6.36
CA TYR A 92 5.88 -8.99 -7.51
C TYR A 92 6.35 -10.47 -7.53
N GLU A 93 7.53 -10.75 -7.01
CA GLU A 93 8.03 -12.12 -6.86
C GLU A 93 7.33 -12.88 -5.73
N TYR A 94 6.89 -12.18 -4.71
CA TYR A 94 6.34 -12.77 -3.50
C TYR A 94 5.12 -13.68 -3.71
N LYS A 95 4.26 -13.36 -4.69
CA LYS A 95 3.09 -14.18 -5.08
C LYS A 95 3.20 -14.75 -6.49
N ARG A 96 4.42 -14.89 -7.00
CA ARG A 96 4.63 -15.47 -8.33
C ARG A 96 4.29 -16.95 -8.31
N ALA A 97 3.29 -17.35 -9.10
CA ALA A 97 2.97 -18.77 -9.28
C ALA A 97 4.09 -19.50 -10.04
N PRO A 98 4.36 -20.77 -9.73
CA PRO A 98 5.34 -21.58 -10.45
C PRO A 98 5.12 -21.54 -11.97
N GLY A 99 6.18 -21.30 -12.74
CA GLY A 99 6.12 -21.24 -14.21
C GLY A 99 5.41 -20.01 -14.80
N ARG A 100 5.01 -19.04 -13.98
CA ARG A 100 4.41 -17.77 -14.43
C ARG A 100 5.39 -16.60 -14.20
N PRO A 101 5.36 -15.55 -15.02
CA PRO A 101 6.09 -14.32 -14.73
C PRO A 101 5.52 -13.65 -13.50
N PRO A 102 6.33 -12.82 -12.79
CA PRO A 102 5.80 -11.94 -11.74
C PRO A 102 4.69 -11.05 -12.28
N ALA A 103 3.63 -10.86 -11.51
CA ALA A 103 2.52 -10.01 -11.89
C ALA A 103 2.64 -8.64 -11.21
N ALA A 104 2.57 -7.58 -12.01
CA ALA A 104 2.48 -6.22 -11.47
C ALA A 104 1.17 -6.05 -10.69
N ASN A 105 1.24 -5.27 -9.59
CA ASN A 105 0.05 -4.96 -8.81
C ASN A 105 -0.96 -4.16 -9.67
N PRO A 106 -2.19 -4.68 -9.86
CA PRO A 106 -3.18 -3.99 -10.69
C PRO A 106 -3.82 -2.78 -9.98
N VAL A 107 -3.57 -2.57 -8.70
CA VAL A 107 -4.32 -1.63 -7.87
C VAL A 107 -3.41 -0.56 -7.31
N GLY A 108 -3.42 0.61 -7.94
CA GLY A 108 -2.84 1.81 -7.42
C GLY A 108 -1.31 1.86 -7.45
N ALA A 109 -0.80 2.96 -6.94
CA ALA A 109 0.62 3.29 -6.87
C ALA A 109 1.09 3.08 -5.42
N LEU A 110 1.33 1.84 -5.01
CA LEU A 110 1.73 1.50 -3.64
C LEU A 110 3.04 2.19 -3.26
N GLY A 111 4.00 2.25 -4.19
CA GLY A 111 5.26 2.96 -3.98
C GLY A 111 5.06 4.45 -3.71
N ASP A 112 4.15 5.11 -4.44
CA ASP A 112 3.81 6.53 -4.22
C ASP A 112 3.09 6.73 -2.87
N ILE A 113 2.11 5.88 -2.58
CA ILE A 113 1.29 5.97 -1.36
C ILE A 113 2.15 5.73 -0.11
N SER A 114 3.00 4.70 -0.13
CA SER A 114 3.91 4.42 0.99
C SER A 114 4.84 5.60 1.25
N SER A 115 5.45 6.13 0.19
CA SER A 115 6.35 7.28 0.29
C SER A 115 5.67 8.52 0.84
N ALA A 116 4.43 8.77 0.42
CA ALA A 116 3.65 9.89 0.95
C ALA A 116 3.34 9.73 2.45
N LEU A 117 3.02 8.51 2.90
CA LEU A 117 2.77 8.22 4.31
C LEU A 117 4.03 8.36 5.16
N PHE A 118 5.17 7.78 4.74
CA PHE A 118 6.44 7.94 5.43
C PHE A 118 6.90 9.41 5.42
N GLY A 119 6.71 10.10 4.28
CA GLY A 119 6.98 11.53 4.18
C GLY A 119 6.14 12.36 5.16
N ALA A 120 4.85 12.08 5.28
CA ALA A 120 3.97 12.77 6.22
C ALA A 120 4.41 12.54 7.69
N VAL A 121 4.76 11.29 8.06
CA VAL A 121 5.28 10.98 9.39
C VAL A 121 6.61 11.70 9.64
N GLY A 122 7.53 11.68 8.68
CA GLY A 122 8.81 12.40 8.76
C GLY A 122 8.63 13.90 8.93
N VAL A 123 7.70 14.52 8.16
CA VAL A 123 7.36 15.94 8.28
C VAL A 123 6.82 16.27 9.67
N LEU A 124 5.88 15.47 10.20
CA LEU A 124 5.32 15.69 11.54
C LEU A 124 6.40 15.58 12.63
N ALA A 125 7.31 14.61 12.53
CA ALA A 125 8.43 14.46 13.45
C ALA A 125 9.38 15.65 13.38
N ALA A 126 9.71 16.11 12.17
CA ALA A 126 10.59 17.26 11.97
C ALA A 126 9.96 18.58 12.44
N LEU A 127 8.67 18.78 12.23
CA LEU A 127 7.92 19.91 12.77
C LEU A 127 7.97 19.91 14.31
N ARG A 128 7.74 18.73 14.91
CA ARG A 128 7.84 18.58 16.38
C ARG A 128 9.26 18.90 16.89
N HIS A 129 10.30 18.43 16.20
CA HIS A 129 11.68 18.78 16.53
C HIS A 129 11.91 20.28 16.43
N ARG A 130 11.48 20.90 15.33
CA ARG A 130 11.58 22.34 15.11
C ARG A 130 10.91 23.16 16.21
N ASP A 131 9.73 22.75 16.66
CA ASP A 131 8.99 23.44 17.71
C ASP A 131 9.77 23.51 19.03
N HIS A 132 10.66 22.52 19.28
CA HIS A 132 11.49 22.51 20.49
C HIS A 132 12.86 23.17 20.29
N THR A 133 13.41 23.11 19.10
CA THR A 133 14.80 23.52 18.84
C THR A 133 14.93 24.77 18.00
N GLY A 134 13.87 25.17 17.29
CA GLY A 134 13.92 26.22 16.28
C GLY A 134 14.60 25.82 14.97
N VAL A 135 15.08 24.56 14.84
CA VAL A 135 15.87 24.09 13.69
C VAL A 135 15.02 23.21 12.78
N GLY A 136 14.98 23.58 11.48
CA GLY A 136 14.37 22.75 10.44
C GLY A 136 15.24 21.56 10.05
N GLN A 137 14.66 20.64 9.27
CA GLN A 137 15.36 19.42 8.83
C GLN A 137 15.04 19.09 7.37
N HIS A 138 15.95 18.39 6.72
CA HIS A 138 15.70 17.73 5.43
C HIS A 138 15.25 16.29 5.67
N ILE A 139 14.13 15.93 5.05
CA ILE A 139 13.57 14.58 5.06
C ILE A 139 13.73 14.05 3.63
N ASP A 140 14.53 13.01 3.48
CA ASP A 140 14.75 12.32 2.22
C ASP A 140 14.00 10.98 2.25
N VAL A 141 13.02 10.80 1.37
CA VAL A 141 12.22 9.59 1.25
C VAL A 141 12.48 8.94 -0.10
N ALA A 142 13.15 7.80 -0.08
CA ALA A 142 13.26 6.93 -1.24
C ALA A 142 12.00 6.05 -1.36
N MET A 143 11.37 6.04 -2.53
CA MET A 143 10.18 5.20 -2.78
C MET A 143 10.50 3.71 -2.61
N LEU A 144 11.70 3.27 -3.04
CA LEU A 144 12.13 1.88 -2.85
C LEU A 144 12.20 1.52 -1.37
N ASP A 145 12.85 2.37 -0.55
CA ASP A 145 13.02 2.12 0.88
C ASP A 145 11.68 2.06 1.61
N ALA A 146 10.80 3.02 1.30
CA ALA A 146 9.45 3.05 1.85
C ALA A 146 8.64 1.79 1.46
N THR A 147 8.77 1.32 0.22
CA THR A 147 8.09 0.11 -0.23
C THR A 147 8.64 -1.14 0.45
N VAL A 148 9.96 -1.26 0.59
CA VAL A 148 10.61 -2.36 1.33
C VAL A 148 10.18 -2.35 2.80
N ALA A 149 10.15 -1.18 3.44
CA ALA A 149 9.78 -1.04 4.85
C ALA A 149 8.31 -1.39 5.13
N MET A 150 7.43 -1.34 4.12
CA MET A 150 6.02 -1.75 4.26
C MET A 150 5.80 -3.25 4.13
N THR A 151 6.82 -4.02 3.79
CA THR A 151 6.70 -5.45 3.56
C THR A 151 7.49 -6.25 4.60
N ASP A 152 7.00 -7.45 4.90
CA ASP A 152 7.72 -8.41 5.74
C ASP A 152 8.71 -9.28 4.94
N ILE A 153 8.80 -9.09 3.63
CA ILE A 153 9.54 -9.96 2.73
C ILE A 153 11.03 -10.01 3.07
N VAL A 154 11.66 -8.82 3.15
CA VAL A 154 13.09 -8.72 3.43
C VAL A 154 13.35 -8.78 4.94
N ALA A 155 12.63 -7.97 5.71
CA ALA A 155 12.90 -7.80 7.13
C ALA A 155 12.63 -9.07 7.95
N ASN A 156 11.57 -9.81 7.65
CA ASN A 156 11.19 -10.99 8.42
C ASN A 156 11.53 -12.30 7.71
N PHE A 157 11.11 -12.49 6.47
CA PHE A 157 11.29 -13.79 5.82
C PHE A 157 12.75 -14.04 5.39
N GLN A 158 13.30 -13.14 4.58
CA GLN A 158 14.66 -13.34 4.08
C GLN A 158 15.71 -13.27 5.19
N SER A 159 15.61 -12.33 6.12
CA SER A 159 16.59 -12.18 7.22
C SER A 159 16.58 -13.34 8.21
N LEU A 160 15.46 -14.03 8.35
CA LEU A 160 15.30 -15.22 9.20
C LEU A 160 15.65 -16.51 8.46
N GLY A 161 16.07 -16.45 7.18
CA GLY A 161 16.34 -17.63 6.37
C GLY A 161 15.09 -18.46 6.07
N VAL A 162 13.90 -17.85 6.16
CA VAL A 162 12.66 -18.51 5.79
C VAL A 162 12.53 -18.44 4.28
N GLU A 163 12.96 -19.50 3.61
CA GLU A 163 12.64 -19.68 2.20
C GLU A 163 11.13 -19.84 2.09
N ARG A 164 10.50 -18.89 1.42
CA ARG A 164 9.08 -18.99 1.15
C ARG A 164 8.87 -19.70 -0.16
N GLU A 165 8.59 -20.98 -0.08
CA GLU A 165 8.00 -21.71 -1.18
C GLU A 165 6.56 -21.19 -1.42
N TRP A 166 6.13 -21.19 -2.66
CA TRP A 166 4.73 -20.93 -3.01
C TRP A 166 3.83 -21.87 -2.20
N GLY A 167 2.90 -21.31 -1.45
CA GLY A 167 2.01 -22.10 -0.59
C GLY A 167 2.51 -22.36 0.83
N SER A 168 3.76 -22.04 1.19
CA SER A 168 4.31 -22.44 2.48
C SER A 168 3.73 -21.67 3.69
N GLY A 169 2.96 -22.35 4.50
CA GLY A 169 3.01 -22.22 5.95
C GLY A 169 2.09 -21.23 6.67
N ILE A 170 1.36 -20.31 6.01
CA ILE A 170 0.44 -19.43 6.75
C ILE A 170 -0.98 -19.97 6.87
N GLY A 171 -1.33 -21.02 6.15
CA GLY A 171 -2.69 -21.52 6.03
C GLY A 171 -3.42 -20.97 4.80
N ILE A 172 -4.75 -21.00 4.80
CA ILE A 172 -5.59 -20.56 3.67
C ILE A 172 -5.80 -19.05 3.80
N VAL A 173 -5.37 -18.27 2.80
CA VAL A 173 -5.69 -16.84 2.64
C VAL A 173 -5.99 -16.63 1.16
N GLU A 174 -7.26 -16.91 0.78
CA GLU A 174 -7.64 -17.00 -0.62
C GLU A 174 -9.07 -16.50 -0.86
N THR A 175 -9.39 -16.33 -2.14
CA THR A 175 -10.73 -16.03 -2.62
C THR A 175 -11.42 -17.28 -3.16
N PHE A 176 -12.71 -17.39 -2.88
CA PHE A 176 -13.57 -18.48 -3.34
C PHE A 176 -14.84 -17.94 -3.97
N ALA A 177 -15.42 -18.72 -4.89
CA ALA A 177 -16.68 -18.36 -5.52
C ALA A 177 -17.89 -18.71 -4.63
N ALA A 178 -18.91 -17.85 -4.69
CA ALA A 178 -20.25 -18.09 -4.16
C ALA A 178 -21.28 -17.82 -5.28
N SER A 179 -22.58 -18.02 -5.03
CA SER A 179 -23.59 -17.90 -6.06
C SER A 179 -23.67 -16.53 -6.75
N ASN A 180 -23.30 -15.46 -6.07
CA ASN A 180 -23.41 -14.08 -6.54
C ASN A 180 -22.13 -13.25 -6.42
N GLY A 181 -20.97 -13.88 -6.36
CA GLY A 181 -19.66 -13.20 -6.29
C GLY A 181 -18.59 -14.03 -5.63
N HIS A 182 -17.57 -13.36 -5.07
CA HIS A 182 -16.45 -14.01 -4.41
C HIS A 182 -16.30 -13.52 -2.98
N PHE A 183 -15.83 -14.40 -2.10
CA PHE A 183 -15.46 -14.04 -0.71
C PHE A 183 -14.01 -14.36 -0.45
N VAL A 184 -13.42 -13.62 0.48
CA VAL A 184 -12.08 -13.86 1.01
C VAL A 184 -12.24 -14.66 2.30
N LEU A 185 -11.48 -15.74 2.43
CA LEU A 185 -11.39 -16.53 3.65
C LEU A 185 -9.96 -16.56 4.15
N GLN A 186 -9.78 -16.25 5.44
CA GLN A 186 -8.51 -16.42 6.13
C GLN A 186 -8.63 -17.49 7.22
N CYS A 187 -8.07 -18.67 6.94
CA CYS A 187 -8.00 -19.80 7.86
C CYS A 187 -6.53 -20.13 8.13
N VAL A 188 -6.00 -19.64 9.27
CA VAL A 188 -4.56 -19.70 9.60
C VAL A 188 -4.31 -20.39 10.95
N ARG A 189 -5.32 -21.04 11.52
CA ARG A 189 -5.23 -21.76 12.78
C ARG A 189 -5.92 -23.12 12.67
N GLU A 190 -5.38 -24.13 13.32
CA GLU A 190 -5.83 -25.52 13.24
C GLU A 190 -7.31 -25.68 13.65
N HIS A 191 -7.72 -25.02 14.74
CA HIS A 191 -9.13 -25.06 15.15
C HIS A 191 -10.07 -24.37 14.16
N HIS A 192 -9.62 -23.33 13.44
CA HIS A 192 -10.41 -22.73 12.35
C HIS A 192 -10.55 -23.68 11.17
N PHE A 193 -9.50 -24.47 10.86
CA PHE A 193 -9.56 -25.48 9.79
C PHE A 193 -10.58 -26.57 10.11
N ALA A 194 -10.55 -27.12 11.33
CA ALA A 194 -11.53 -28.10 11.77
C ALA A 194 -12.97 -27.56 11.76
N THR A 195 -13.15 -26.29 12.18
CA THR A 195 -14.43 -25.60 12.08
C THR A 195 -14.86 -25.42 10.63
N LEU A 196 -13.96 -25.01 9.74
CA LEU A 196 -14.24 -24.88 8.30
C LEU A 196 -14.71 -26.19 7.71
N CYS A 197 -13.99 -27.28 7.94
CA CYS A 197 -14.35 -28.61 7.46
C CYS A 197 -15.75 -29.04 7.91
N THR A 198 -16.09 -28.71 9.17
CA THR A 198 -17.44 -28.99 9.72
C THR A 198 -18.51 -28.17 9.02
N GLU A 199 -18.29 -26.84 8.86
CA GLU A 199 -19.28 -25.93 8.26
C GLU A 199 -19.53 -26.23 6.79
N ILE A 200 -18.51 -26.64 6.03
CA ILE A 200 -18.65 -27.00 4.62
C ILE A 200 -19.16 -28.42 4.40
N GLY A 201 -19.38 -29.21 5.49
CA GLY A 201 -19.94 -30.55 5.43
C GLY A 201 -18.96 -31.67 5.13
N TYR A 202 -17.67 -31.46 5.33
CA TYR A 202 -16.59 -32.43 5.16
C TYR A 202 -15.72 -32.53 6.43
N PRO A 203 -16.32 -32.88 7.60
CA PRO A 203 -15.57 -32.92 8.87
C PRO A 203 -14.38 -33.89 8.85
N GLU A 204 -14.43 -34.94 8.03
CA GLU A 204 -13.36 -35.92 7.86
C GLU A 204 -12.06 -35.33 7.32
N LEU A 205 -12.10 -34.19 6.63
CA LEU A 205 -10.89 -33.52 6.14
C LEU A 205 -10.03 -32.98 7.28
N ALA A 206 -10.62 -32.72 8.44
CA ALA A 206 -9.87 -32.25 9.61
C ALA A 206 -8.93 -33.32 10.18
N ASP A 207 -9.26 -34.60 10.00
CA ASP A 207 -8.49 -35.75 10.49
C ASP A 207 -7.65 -36.42 9.37
N ASP A 208 -7.70 -35.94 8.15
CA ASP A 208 -6.94 -36.46 7.03
C ASP A 208 -5.46 -36.06 7.11
N GLU A 209 -4.56 -37.04 7.02
CA GLU A 209 -3.10 -36.84 7.12
C GLU A 209 -2.55 -35.79 6.15
N ARG A 210 -3.17 -35.61 4.98
CA ARG A 210 -2.80 -34.57 4.02
C ARG A 210 -2.92 -33.16 4.57
N PHE A 211 -3.83 -32.96 5.52
CA PHE A 211 -4.13 -31.67 6.13
C PHE A 211 -3.60 -31.53 7.56
N ALA A 212 -2.71 -32.43 8.01
CA ALA A 212 -2.08 -32.36 9.32
C ALA A 212 -1.25 -31.08 9.56
N THR A 213 -0.85 -30.41 8.49
CA THR A 213 -0.07 -29.17 8.54
C THR A 213 -0.69 -28.09 7.64
N ARG A 214 -0.40 -26.82 7.94
CA ARG A 214 -0.84 -25.70 7.10
C ARG A 214 -0.23 -25.71 5.69
N ALA A 215 0.95 -26.32 5.54
CA ALA A 215 1.53 -26.57 4.22
C ALA A 215 0.63 -27.52 3.42
N GLY A 216 0.18 -28.60 4.03
CA GLY A 216 -0.76 -29.53 3.39
C GLY A 216 -2.08 -28.88 2.99
N TRP A 217 -2.58 -27.89 3.74
CA TRP A 217 -3.76 -27.13 3.33
C TRP A 217 -3.52 -26.34 2.04
N GLN A 218 -2.32 -25.80 1.88
CA GLN A 218 -1.92 -25.05 0.68
C GLN A 218 -1.64 -25.99 -0.49
N ASP A 219 -0.93 -27.09 -0.25
CA ASP A 219 -0.56 -28.08 -1.27
C ASP A 219 -1.80 -28.70 -1.92
N HIS A 220 -2.87 -28.88 -1.13
CA HIS A 220 -4.14 -29.46 -1.57
C HIS A 220 -5.29 -28.43 -1.65
N LEU A 221 -4.93 -27.15 -1.76
CA LEU A 221 -5.95 -26.09 -1.84
C LEU A 221 -6.79 -26.20 -3.10
N ASP A 222 -6.16 -26.33 -4.27
CA ASP A 222 -6.85 -26.23 -5.55
C ASP A 222 -7.46 -27.57 -5.99
N ASP A 223 -6.91 -28.70 -5.55
CA ASP A 223 -7.39 -30.03 -5.94
C ASP A 223 -8.46 -30.59 -4.98
N VAL A 224 -8.47 -30.18 -3.71
CA VAL A 224 -9.41 -30.72 -2.71
C VAL A 224 -10.22 -29.61 -2.02
N LEU A 225 -9.57 -28.67 -1.37
CA LEU A 225 -10.25 -27.72 -0.48
C LEU A 225 -11.09 -26.69 -1.26
N ARG A 226 -10.55 -26.13 -2.34
CA ARG A 226 -11.30 -25.19 -3.17
C ARG A 226 -12.57 -25.80 -3.75
N PRO A 227 -12.54 -26.99 -4.40
CA PRO A 227 -13.76 -27.65 -4.87
C PRO A 227 -14.79 -27.89 -3.75
N ALA A 228 -14.36 -28.32 -2.57
CA ALA A 228 -15.25 -28.55 -1.44
C ALA A 228 -15.91 -27.25 -0.94
N ILE A 229 -15.10 -26.20 -0.73
CA ILE A 229 -15.58 -24.88 -0.28
C ILE A 229 -16.53 -24.25 -1.31
N GLU A 230 -16.15 -24.25 -2.58
CA GLU A 230 -16.96 -23.64 -3.63
C GLU A 230 -18.23 -24.44 -3.94
N SER A 231 -18.19 -25.78 -3.84
CA SER A 231 -19.39 -26.61 -3.93
C SER A 231 -20.38 -26.27 -2.82
N TRP A 232 -19.93 -26.13 -1.59
CA TRP A 232 -20.75 -25.72 -0.46
C TRP A 232 -21.32 -24.31 -0.62
N ALA A 233 -20.53 -23.38 -1.21
CA ALA A 233 -20.93 -21.99 -1.40
C ALA A 233 -21.76 -21.73 -2.67
N SER A 234 -21.86 -22.70 -3.58
CA SER A 234 -22.41 -22.53 -4.93
C SER A 234 -23.87 -22.11 -4.97
N ASP A 235 -24.67 -22.51 -4.00
CA ASP A 235 -26.09 -22.21 -3.85
C ASP A 235 -26.38 -21.11 -2.79
N ARG A 236 -25.33 -20.57 -2.18
CA ARG A 236 -25.40 -19.55 -1.13
C ARG A 236 -24.97 -18.19 -1.63
N SER A 237 -25.68 -17.16 -1.21
CA SER A 237 -25.24 -15.77 -1.43
C SER A 237 -24.01 -15.42 -0.60
N LEU A 238 -23.27 -14.38 -1.01
CA LEU A 238 -22.14 -13.84 -0.23
C LEU A 238 -22.53 -13.50 1.22
N ALA A 239 -23.72 -12.93 1.41
CA ALA A 239 -24.20 -12.57 2.75
C ALA A 239 -24.39 -13.80 3.64
N GLU A 240 -24.94 -14.89 3.08
CA GLU A 240 -25.12 -16.16 3.79
C GLU A 240 -23.78 -16.81 4.11
N VAL A 241 -22.88 -16.92 3.13
CA VAL A 241 -21.53 -17.50 3.32
C VAL A 241 -20.77 -16.73 4.39
N VAL A 242 -20.70 -15.40 4.27
CA VAL A 242 -19.99 -14.55 5.23
C VAL A 242 -20.64 -14.63 6.62
N GLY A 243 -21.99 -14.66 6.67
CA GLY A 243 -22.72 -14.78 7.93
C GLY A 243 -22.41 -16.08 8.66
N ILE A 244 -22.41 -17.21 7.95
CA ILE A 244 -22.10 -18.55 8.50
C ILE A 244 -20.65 -18.60 8.99
N LEU A 245 -19.69 -18.30 8.12
CA LEU A 245 -18.28 -18.45 8.43
C LEU A 245 -17.82 -17.46 9.52
N SER A 246 -18.29 -16.20 9.47
CA SER A 246 -18.00 -15.23 10.53
C SER A 246 -18.68 -15.59 11.85
N GLY A 247 -19.91 -16.12 11.80
CA GLY A 247 -20.62 -16.63 12.97
C GLY A 247 -19.89 -17.80 13.67
N ALA A 248 -19.19 -18.61 12.87
CA ALA A 248 -18.33 -19.69 13.35
C ALA A 248 -16.92 -19.19 13.79
N GLY A 249 -16.70 -17.88 13.82
CA GLY A 249 -15.46 -17.26 14.32
C GLY A 249 -14.33 -17.19 13.30
N MET A 250 -14.61 -17.42 12.01
CA MET A 250 -13.61 -17.32 10.96
C MET A 250 -13.54 -15.90 10.36
N ALA A 251 -12.35 -15.47 9.97
CA ALA A 251 -12.16 -14.24 9.25
C ALA A 251 -12.59 -14.43 7.77
N CYS A 252 -13.77 -13.91 7.44
CA CYS A 252 -14.37 -14.02 6.13
C CYS A 252 -15.04 -12.70 5.75
N GLY A 253 -14.96 -12.31 4.48
CA GLY A 253 -15.58 -11.10 3.97
C GLY A 253 -15.77 -11.13 2.46
N PRO A 254 -16.70 -10.31 1.90
CA PRO A 254 -16.92 -10.26 0.47
C PRO A 254 -15.73 -9.60 -0.25
N SER A 255 -15.42 -10.09 -1.45
CA SER A 255 -14.56 -9.39 -2.39
C SER A 255 -15.45 -8.39 -3.16
N GLN A 256 -15.34 -7.11 -2.82
CA GLN A 256 -16.20 -6.06 -3.32
C GLN A 256 -15.69 -5.44 -4.62
N THR A 257 -16.60 -5.11 -5.54
CA THR A 257 -16.33 -4.20 -6.66
C THR A 257 -16.28 -2.75 -6.17
N SER A 258 -15.70 -1.85 -6.97
CA SER A 258 -15.65 -0.41 -6.63
C SER A 258 -17.04 0.18 -6.37
N ALA A 259 -18.05 -0.24 -7.11
CA ALA A 259 -19.43 0.21 -6.91
C ALA A 259 -19.99 -0.25 -5.55
N GLN A 260 -19.70 -1.48 -5.15
CA GLN A 260 -20.08 -2.01 -3.83
C GLN A 260 -19.36 -1.31 -2.70
N VAL A 261 -18.07 -1.01 -2.88
CA VAL A 261 -17.28 -0.22 -1.91
C VAL A 261 -17.88 1.18 -1.71
N VAL A 262 -18.29 1.87 -2.78
CA VAL A 262 -18.96 3.19 -2.68
C VAL A 262 -20.27 3.10 -1.91
N ALA A 263 -21.01 2.02 -2.08
CA ALA A 263 -22.30 1.79 -1.41
C ALA A 263 -22.17 1.13 -0.02
N ASP A 264 -20.96 0.86 0.45
CA ASP A 264 -20.72 0.14 1.70
C ASP A 264 -21.19 0.95 2.92
N PRO A 265 -22.11 0.43 3.76
CA PRO A 265 -22.65 1.15 4.90
C PRO A 265 -21.59 1.48 5.96
N HIS A 266 -20.53 0.69 6.08
CA HIS A 266 -19.44 1.00 7.00
C HIS A 266 -18.70 2.26 6.58
N LEU A 267 -18.40 2.42 5.28
CA LEU A 267 -17.74 3.62 4.77
C LEU A 267 -18.63 4.85 4.90
N ALA A 268 -19.96 4.69 4.74
CA ALA A 268 -20.92 5.77 4.97
C ALA A 268 -20.95 6.23 6.44
N VAL A 269 -21.03 5.31 7.39
CA VAL A 269 -21.01 5.62 8.84
C VAL A 269 -19.69 6.30 9.25
N ARG A 270 -18.57 5.95 8.62
CA ARG A 270 -17.28 6.56 8.90
C ARG A 270 -17.00 7.85 8.14
N ASN A 271 -17.92 8.28 7.28
CA ASN A 271 -17.74 9.44 6.39
C ASN A 271 -16.42 9.34 5.59
N MET A 272 -16.05 8.12 5.17
CA MET A 272 -14.80 7.90 4.45
C MET A 272 -14.85 8.45 3.02
N LEU A 273 -16.01 8.35 2.39
CA LEU A 273 -16.30 8.91 1.08
C LEU A 273 -17.25 10.10 1.25
N ILE A 274 -16.86 11.25 0.71
CA ILE A 274 -17.61 12.48 0.80
C ILE A 274 -17.93 12.93 -0.62
N GLU A 275 -19.21 13.15 -0.91
CA GLU A 275 -19.61 13.83 -2.13
C GLU A 275 -19.15 15.29 -2.07
N THR A 276 -18.41 15.71 -3.07
CA THR A 276 -18.02 17.10 -3.22
C THR A 276 -18.99 17.78 -4.17
N LEU A 277 -19.48 18.96 -3.78
CA LEU A 277 -20.26 19.79 -4.67
C LEU A 277 -19.39 20.21 -5.87
N PRO A 278 -19.98 20.37 -7.07
CA PRO A 278 -19.26 20.96 -8.19
C PRO A 278 -18.72 22.34 -7.78
N SER A 279 -17.48 22.65 -8.21
CA SER A 279 -16.97 24.01 -8.09
C SER A 279 -17.88 24.99 -8.88
N ASP A 280 -17.81 26.29 -8.58
CA ASP A 280 -18.63 27.34 -9.24
C ASP A 280 -18.47 27.34 -10.77
N ASP A 281 -17.43 26.72 -11.31
CA ASP A 281 -17.18 26.50 -12.74
C ASP A 281 -17.74 25.17 -13.27
N GLY A 282 -18.52 24.42 -12.46
CA GLY A 282 -19.22 23.20 -12.85
C GLY A 282 -18.36 21.95 -12.89
N ASN A 283 -17.09 22.02 -12.51
CA ASN A 283 -16.22 20.86 -12.40
C ASN A 283 -16.35 20.20 -11.01
N PRO A 284 -16.49 18.87 -10.91
CA PRO A 284 -16.47 18.19 -9.63
C PRO A 284 -15.09 18.39 -8.97
N VAL A 285 -15.07 18.83 -7.73
CA VAL A 285 -13.85 19.07 -6.94
C VAL A 285 -13.51 17.87 -6.08
#